data_9e44874aedce7118a13c145f21c10b20
#
_entry.id   9e44874aedce7118a13c145f21c10b20
#
_cell.length_a   1.000
_cell.length_b   1.000
_cell.length_c   1.000
_cell.angle_alpha   90.00
_cell.angle_beta   90.00
_cell.angle_gamma   90.00
#
_symmetry.space_group_name_H-M   'P 1'
#
loop_
_entity.id
_entity.type
_entity.pdbx_description
1 polymer ?
#
loop_
_entity_poly.entity_id
_entity_poly.type
_entity_poly.pdbx_seq_one_letter_code
_entity_poly.pdbx_strand_id
1 'polypeptide(L)'
;MDQSLTEEERQARLAEAETAYEAEIEANLKRNYAANLAHGLLGQTGFRLVNAPTFVPAYIFLLSGSEFAVGLALAAQWFGASASSIFGATLIEHRKRVLPMGLLIGWGMRAGVLGLALGGFFLPPNLALITALAFLCLFGLFNGMQAVIFNTLMAKVIPLRLRGRLTGFRNFAAGLTAAGVSWMGGHYFVEGNLLGNGYASTFLMAFVLTSIGLSLLMLVREPEPPTIRARAKLGGRLREIPAMLRADPALARFYIAAALAALGTMAVPFYILFAGERIGLSGTTLGILSTAFLLAQTCANLAWGSLADRFGNRIVFISSVGLWAVSTVALLFTHDMIGLALVFAGLGAGQGGFQNSNQNIIVEFGARDDLPMRIAVLNTATSLMMAVGPLMGGLIARGLSFSALFSFSIVVLAGAVITMFFVDEPRKRRKTP
;
A
#
# COMPACT_ATOMS: atom_id res chain seq x y z
N MET A 1 -25.30 -26.72 16.57
CA MET A 1 -24.33 -27.83 16.66
C MET A 1 -24.91 -28.83 17.66
N ASP A 2 -25.17 -30.04 17.20
CA ASP A 2 -25.92 -31.06 17.97
C ASP A 2 -25.10 -31.47 19.21
N GLN A 3 -25.69 -31.31 20.39
CA GLN A 3 -25.03 -31.60 21.68
C GLN A 3 -24.97 -33.11 22.00
N SER A 4 -25.47 -33.95 21.09
CA SER A 4 -25.55 -35.43 21.25
C SER A 4 -24.34 -36.20 20.76
N LEU A 5 -23.39 -35.54 20.05
CA LEU A 5 -22.23 -36.21 19.45
C LEU A 5 -21.06 -36.31 20.44
N THR A 6 -20.37 -37.44 20.42
CA THR A 6 -19.12 -37.63 21.17
C THR A 6 -18.02 -36.71 20.58
N GLU A 7 -16.98 -36.41 21.37
CA GLU A 7 -15.87 -35.57 20.92
C GLU A 7 -15.15 -36.18 19.69
N GLU A 8 -15.02 -37.50 19.63
CA GLU A 8 -14.43 -38.21 18.48
C GLU A 8 -15.30 -38.06 17.22
N GLU A 9 -16.61 -38.21 17.31
CA GLU A 9 -17.53 -38.00 16.17
C GLU A 9 -17.53 -36.56 15.69
N ARG A 10 -17.38 -35.60 16.60
CA ARG A 10 -17.27 -34.18 16.27
C ARG A 10 -15.97 -33.87 15.51
N GLN A 11 -14.84 -34.44 15.96
CA GLN A 11 -13.57 -34.31 15.29
C GLN A 11 -13.57 -34.99 13.92
N ALA A 12 -14.15 -36.18 13.79
CA ALA A 12 -14.28 -36.88 12.51
C ALA A 12 -15.11 -36.07 11.50
N ARG A 13 -16.25 -35.52 11.91
CA ARG A 13 -17.07 -34.63 11.05
C ARG A 13 -16.36 -33.34 10.66
N LEU A 14 -15.57 -32.75 11.56
CA LEU A 14 -14.77 -31.58 11.23
C LEU A 14 -13.67 -31.91 10.20
N ALA A 15 -13.00 -33.03 10.35
CA ALA A 15 -11.99 -33.50 9.40
C ALA A 15 -12.58 -33.79 8.01
N GLU A 16 -13.76 -34.40 7.94
CA GLU A 16 -14.49 -34.62 6.70
C GLU A 16 -14.90 -33.28 6.04
N ALA A 17 -15.41 -32.34 6.83
CA ALA A 17 -15.80 -31.02 6.36
C ALA A 17 -14.60 -30.18 5.88
N GLU A 18 -13.42 -30.27 6.54
CA GLU A 18 -12.17 -29.67 6.09
C GLU A 18 -11.70 -30.26 4.76
N THR A 19 -11.78 -31.61 4.60
CA THR A 19 -11.42 -32.31 3.35
C THR A 19 -12.33 -31.87 2.21
N ALA A 20 -13.63 -31.76 2.44
CA ALA A 20 -14.59 -31.28 1.44
C ALA A 20 -14.32 -29.80 1.07
N TYR A 21 -13.99 -28.96 2.06
CA TYR A 21 -13.63 -27.57 1.85
C TYR A 21 -12.36 -27.43 0.97
N GLU A 22 -11.30 -28.20 1.24
CA GLU A 22 -10.10 -28.21 0.43
C GLU A 22 -10.36 -28.70 -1.01
N ALA A 23 -11.19 -29.74 -1.17
CA ALA A 23 -11.60 -30.25 -2.47
C ALA A 23 -12.38 -29.18 -3.28
N GLU A 24 -13.24 -28.39 -2.64
CA GLU A 24 -13.96 -27.29 -3.30
C GLU A 24 -13.00 -26.17 -3.74
N ILE A 25 -11.97 -25.84 -2.94
CA ILE A 25 -10.92 -24.89 -3.32
C ILE A 25 -10.19 -25.38 -4.58
N GLU A 26 -9.75 -26.64 -4.62
CA GLU A 26 -9.03 -27.19 -5.77
C GLU A 26 -9.92 -27.29 -7.01
N ALA A 27 -11.18 -27.68 -6.88
CA ALA A 27 -12.14 -27.74 -7.99
C ALA A 27 -12.36 -26.38 -8.67
N ASN A 28 -12.35 -25.28 -7.88
CA ASN A 28 -12.54 -23.92 -8.38
C ASN A 28 -11.21 -23.19 -8.66
N LEU A 29 -10.05 -23.83 -8.48
CA LEU A 29 -8.75 -23.17 -8.49
C LEU A 29 -8.47 -22.38 -9.78
N LYS A 30 -8.66 -22.99 -10.96
CA LYS A 30 -8.39 -22.32 -12.24
C LYS A 30 -9.20 -21.04 -12.40
N ARG A 31 -10.48 -21.10 -12.08
CA ARG A 31 -11.40 -19.96 -12.14
C ARG A 31 -11.01 -18.88 -11.14
N ASN A 32 -10.78 -19.26 -9.88
CA ASN A 32 -10.42 -18.33 -8.81
C ASN A 32 -9.05 -17.69 -9.07
N TYR A 33 -8.10 -18.44 -9.59
CA TYR A 33 -6.76 -17.93 -9.95
C TYR A 33 -6.86 -16.89 -11.08
N ALA A 34 -7.56 -17.21 -12.17
CA ALA A 34 -7.74 -16.30 -13.31
C ALA A 34 -8.50 -15.03 -12.91
N ALA A 35 -9.58 -15.15 -12.13
CA ALA A 35 -10.36 -14.00 -11.65
C ALA A 35 -9.52 -13.08 -10.75
N ASN A 36 -8.72 -13.65 -9.82
CA ASN A 36 -7.83 -12.88 -8.96
C ASN A 36 -6.68 -12.22 -9.74
N LEU A 37 -6.13 -12.89 -10.75
CA LEU A 37 -5.09 -12.32 -11.61
C LEU A 37 -5.64 -11.14 -12.42
N ALA A 38 -6.78 -11.30 -13.06
CA ALA A 38 -7.43 -10.26 -13.87
C ALA A 38 -7.89 -9.07 -13.00
N HIS A 39 -8.49 -9.34 -11.82
CA HIS A 39 -8.77 -8.31 -10.83
C HIS A 39 -7.50 -7.56 -10.41
N GLY A 40 -6.40 -8.28 -10.15
CA GLY A 40 -5.14 -7.67 -9.78
C GLY A 40 -4.57 -6.79 -10.87
N LEU A 41 -4.56 -7.28 -12.11
CA LEU A 41 -4.05 -6.55 -13.27
C LEU A 41 -4.77 -5.20 -13.43
N LEU A 42 -6.09 -5.20 -13.54
CA LEU A 42 -6.87 -3.98 -13.80
C LEU A 42 -7.06 -3.13 -12.53
N GLY A 43 -7.44 -3.77 -11.42
CA GLY A 43 -7.70 -3.07 -10.17
C GLY A 43 -6.45 -2.39 -9.59
N GLN A 44 -5.33 -3.10 -9.54
CA GLN A 44 -4.10 -2.50 -9.02
C GLN A 44 -3.49 -1.46 -9.97
N THR A 45 -3.68 -1.59 -11.29
CA THR A 45 -3.22 -0.58 -12.25
C THR A 45 -3.83 0.77 -11.96
N GLY A 46 -5.16 0.85 -11.84
CA GLY A 46 -5.82 2.12 -11.52
C GLY A 46 -5.48 2.64 -10.11
N PHE A 47 -5.34 1.75 -9.12
CA PHE A 47 -4.95 2.18 -7.77
C PHE A 47 -3.51 2.68 -7.71
N ARG A 48 -2.57 2.08 -8.42
CA ARG A 48 -1.19 2.57 -8.50
C ARG A 48 -1.12 3.95 -9.16
N LEU A 49 -1.99 4.22 -10.14
CA LEU A 49 -2.09 5.54 -10.76
C LEU A 49 -2.54 6.62 -9.76
N VAL A 50 -3.56 6.33 -8.94
CA VAL A 50 -4.05 7.26 -7.89
C VAL A 50 -3.04 7.42 -6.76
N ASN A 51 -2.35 6.34 -6.38
CA ASN A 51 -1.37 6.36 -5.28
C ASN A 51 0.05 6.72 -5.74
N ALA A 52 0.29 6.93 -7.05
CA ALA A 52 1.57 7.44 -7.52
C ALA A 52 1.86 8.81 -6.90
N PRO A 53 3.11 9.12 -6.54
CA PRO A 53 3.46 10.37 -5.89
C PRO A 53 3.48 11.56 -6.87
N THR A 54 2.59 11.58 -7.83
CA THR A 54 2.61 12.50 -8.98
C THR A 54 1.24 13.13 -9.24
N PHE A 55 0.25 12.36 -9.73
CA PHE A 55 -1.03 12.91 -10.20
C PHE A 55 -1.86 13.58 -9.11
N VAL A 56 -2.08 12.91 -7.97
CA VAL A 56 -2.89 13.48 -6.88
C VAL A 56 -2.20 14.70 -6.26
N PRO A 57 -0.90 14.65 -5.87
CA PRO A 57 -0.20 15.84 -5.37
C PRO A 57 -0.24 17.02 -6.35
N ALA A 58 0.04 16.78 -7.64
CA ALA A 58 0.01 17.83 -8.65
C ALA A 58 -1.39 18.44 -8.83
N TYR A 59 -2.43 17.60 -8.85
CA TYR A 59 -3.82 18.06 -8.97
C TYR A 59 -4.25 18.91 -7.76
N ILE A 60 -3.98 18.48 -6.55
CA ILE A 60 -4.29 19.23 -5.33
C ILE A 60 -3.53 20.57 -5.31
N PHE A 61 -2.27 20.56 -5.73
CA PHE A 61 -1.47 21.78 -5.83
C PHE A 61 -2.03 22.73 -6.89
N LEU A 62 -2.44 22.20 -8.07
CA LEU A 62 -3.08 22.99 -9.12
C LEU A 62 -4.36 23.69 -8.62
N LEU A 63 -5.18 23.00 -7.81
CA LEU A 63 -6.43 23.56 -7.28
C LEU A 63 -6.21 24.58 -6.15
N SER A 64 -5.16 24.43 -5.36
CA SER A 64 -4.99 25.18 -4.09
C SER A 64 -3.84 26.18 -4.10
N GLY A 65 -2.82 25.97 -4.93
CA GLY A 65 -1.55 26.68 -4.86
C GLY A 65 -0.82 26.50 -3.52
N SER A 66 -1.12 25.41 -2.76
CA SER A 66 -0.67 25.25 -1.38
C SER A 66 -0.10 23.87 -1.11
N GLU A 67 1.16 23.81 -0.70
CA GLU A 67 1.85 22.60 -0.25
C GLU A 67 1.17 22.00 0.99
N PHE A 68 0.64 22.86 1.88
CA PHE A 68 -0.12 22.40 3.04
C PHE A 68 -1.37 21.63 2.64
N ALA A 69 -2.12 22.07 1.63
CA ALA A 69 -3.29 21.36 1.13
C ALA A 69 -2.91 19.99 0.54
N VAL A 70 -1.77 19.89 -0.15
CA VAL A 70 -1.22 18.61 -0.65
C VAL A 70 -0.91 17.68 0.52
N GLY A 71 -0.21 18.16 1.52
CA GLY A 71 0.10 17.38 2.73
C GLY A 71 -1.17 16.90 3.45
N LEU A 72 -2.16 17.80 3.62
CA LEU A 72 -3.44 17.49 4.25
C LEU A 72 -4.23 16.42 3.48
N ALA A 73 -4.24 16.49 2.15
CA ALA A 73 -4.95 15.52 1.30
C ALA A 73 -4.40 14.10 1.47
N LEU A 74 -3.09 13.94 1.44
CA LEU A 74 -2.43 12.65 1.63
C LEU A 74 -2.53 12.17 3.09
N ALA A 75 -2.41 13.08 4.06
CA ALA A 75 -2.63 12.77 5.47
C ALA A 75 -4.06 12.24 5.72
N ALA A 76 -5.08 12.89 5.17
CA ALA A 76 -6.47 12.45 5.26
C ALA A 76 -6.69 11.05 4.67
N GLN A 77 -6.07 10.76 3.53
CA GLN A 77 -6.10 9.44 2.91
C GLN A 77 -5.49 8.36 3.82
N TRP A 78 -4.29 8.59 4.36
CA TRP A 78 -3.62 7.63 5.23
C TRP A 78 -4.29 7.48 6.59
N PHE A 79 -4.81 8.58 7.15
CA PHE A 79 -5.60 8.55 8.38
C PHE A 79 -6.86 7.71 8.20
N GLY A 80 -7.60 7.91 7.10
CA GLY A 80 -8.75 7.07 6.76
C GLY A 80 -8.40 5.59 6.69
N ALA A 81 -7.30 5.25 6.02
CA ALA A 81 -6.85 3.86 5.87
C ALA A 81 -6.44 3.23 7.22
N SER A 82 -5.73 3.98 8.07
CA SER A 82 -5.27 3.50 9.37
C SER A 82 -6.44 3.24 10.32
N ALA A 83 -7.38 4.19 10.40
CA ALA A 83 -8.54 4.09 11.28
C ALA A 83 -9.49 2.94 10.90
N SER A 84 -9.58 2.60 9.61
CA SER A 84 -10.60 1.70 9.09
C SER A 84 -10.17 0.22 9.00
N SER A 85 -8.89 -0.09 9.06
CA SER A 85 -8.41 -1.48 8.96
C SER A 85 -8.95 -2.37 10.08
N ILE A 86 -9.10 -1.84 11.30
CA ILE A 86 -9.70 -2.55 12.43
C ILE A 86 -11.19 -2.85 12.16
N PHE A 87 -11.94 -1.87 11.60
CA PHE A 87 -13.33 -2.06 11.21
C PHE A 87 -13.47 -3.13 10.11
N GLY A 88 -12.56 -3.17 9.15
CA GLY A 88 -12.53 -4.20 8.11
C GLY A 88 -12.47 -5.62 8.69
N ALA A 89 -11.64 -5.84 9.70
CA ALA A 89 -11.54 -7.13 10.37
C ALA A 89 -12.84 -7.51 11.08
N THR A 90 -13.44 -6.58 11.86
CA THR A 90 -14.68 -6.85 12.61
C THR A 90 -15.88 -7.14 11.71
N LEU A 91 -15.89 -6.59 10.48
CA LEU A 91 -16.96 -6.80 9.50
C LEU A 91 -17.01 -8.24 8.96
N ILE A 92 -15.86 -8.95 8.93
CA ILE A 92 -15.75 -10.25 8.28
C ILE A 92 -15.55 -11.44 9.22
N GLU A 93 -15.10 -11.22 10.47
CA GLU A 93 -14.79 -12.32 11.43
C GLU A 93 -15.92 -13.33 11.62
N HIS A 94 -17.17 -12.88 11.59
CA HIS A 94 -18.36 -13.69 11.83
C HIS A 94 -19.06 -14.14 10.56
N ARG A 95 -18.48 -13.88 9.37
CA ARG A 95 -19.12 -14.17 8.08
C ARG A 95 -18.56 -15.44 7.46
N LYS A 96 -19.45 -16.32 7.00
CA LYS A 96 -19.08 -17.50 6.20
C LYS A 96 -18.49 -17.08 4.87
N ARG A 97 -19.09 -16.09 4.20
CA ARG A 97 -18.61 -15.52 2.93
C ARG A 97 -18.18 -14.07 3.11
N VAL A 98 -16.98 -13.76 2.68
CA VAL A 98 -16.39 -12.41 2.76
C VAL A 98 -16.46 -11.65 1.42
N LEU A 99 -16.63 -12.36 0.30
CA LEU A 99 -16.69 -11.78 -1.05
C LEU A 99 -17.77 -10.69 -1.17
N PRO A 100 -19.03 -10.87 -0.72
CA PRO A 100 -20.06 -9.82 -0.86
C PRO A 100 -19.68 -8.52 -0.15
N MET A 101 -19.09 -8.63 1.06
CA MET A 101 -18.58 -7.48 1.80
C MET A 101 -17.39 -6.84 1.09
N GLY A 102 -16.48 -7.66 0.53
CA GLY A 102 -15.35 -7.19 -0.26
C GLY A 102 -15.78 -6.41 -1.51
N LEU A 103 -16.85 -6.84 -2.17
CA LEU A 103 -17.43 -6.11 -3.29
C LEU A 103 -18.05 -4.78 -2.85
N LEU A 104 -18.85 -4.77 -1.78
CA LEU A 104 -19.47 -3.55 -1.25
C LEU A 104 -18.42 -2.50 -0.89
N ILE A 105 -17.44 -2.88 -0.09
CA ILE A 105 -16.31 -2.02 0.32
C ILE A 105 -15.48 -1.60 -0.90
N GLY A 106 -15.26 -2.52 -1.82
CA GLY A 106 -14.58 -2.25 -3.08
C GLY A 106 -15.28 -1.20 -3.94
N TRP A 107 -16.60 -1.20 -4.02
CA TRP A 107 -17.36 -0.16 -4.72
C TRP A 107 -17.30 1.19 -3.98
N GLY A 108 -17.33 1.19 -2.63
CA GLY A 108 -17.12 2.41 -1.84
C GLY A 108 -15.76 3.06 -2.11
N MET A 109 -14.69 2.26 -2.23
CA MET A 109 -13.37 2.75 -2.58
C MET A 109 -13.34 3.39 -3.99
N ARG A 110 -14.05 2.81 -4.96
CA ARG A 110 -14.16 3.35 -6.32
C ARG A 110 -15.00 4.62 -6.38
N ALA A 111 -16.01 4.71 -5.54
CA ALA A 111 -16.78 5.95 -5.38
C ALA A 111 -15.88 7.13 -4.97
N GLY A 112 -14.85 6.89 -4.14
CA GLY A 112 -13.82 7.87 -3.83
C GLY A 112 -13.06 8.35 -5.07
N VAL A 113 -12.64 7.42 -5.94
CA VAL A 113 -11.93 7.76 -7.19
C VAL A 113 -12.86 8.46 -8.19
N LEU A 114 -14.11 7.99 -8.31
CA LEU A 114 -15.11 8.65 -9.15
C LEU A 114 -15.40 10.07 -8.67
N GLY A 115 -15.47 10.27 -7.36
CA GLY A 115 -15.69 11.60 -6.78
C GLY A 115 -14.57 12.59 -7.12
N LEU A 116 -13.30 12.14 -7.17
CA LEU A 116 -12.20 12.96 -7.67
C LEU A 116 -12.42 13.38 -9.13
N ALA A 117 -12.83 12.45 -9.99
CA ALA A 117 -13.10 12.73 -11.40
C ALA A 117 -14.26 13.69 -11.58
N LEU A 118 -15.41 13.41 -10.96
CA LEU A 118 -16.62 14.24 -11.08
C LEU A 118 -16.39 15.64 -10.46
N GLY A 119 -15.71 15.72 -9.33
CA GLY A 119 -15.32 17.00 -8.74
C GLY A 119 -14.49 17.84 -9.69
N GLY A 120 -13.52 17.23 -10.38
CA GLY A 120 -12.69 17.92 -11.37
C GLY A 120 -13.43 18.37 -12.63
N PHE A 121 -14.44 17.61 -13.09
CA PHE A 121 -15.20 17.99 -14.28
C PHE A 121 -16.26 19.05 -14.04
N PHE A 122 -16.92 19.01 -12.89
CA PHE A 122 -18.19 19.75 -12.70
C PHE A 122 -18.12 20.85 -11.63
N LEU A 123 -17.09 20.89 -10.80
CA LEU A 123 -17.02 21.84 -9.71
C LEU A 123 -15.97 22.95 -9.97
N PRO A 124 -16.22 24.17 -9.49
CA PRO A 124 -15.20 25.21 -9.48
C PRO A 124 -14.01 24.82 -8.56
N PRO A 125 -12.80 25.37 -8.77
CA PRO A 125 -11.58 24.94 -8.11
C PRO A 125 -11.68 24.80 -6.59
N ASN A 126 -12.32 25.76 -5.90
CA ASN A 126 -12.46 25.72 -4.46
C ASN A 126 -13.32 24.53 -3.97
N LEU A 127 -14.44 24.27 -4.63
CA LEU A 127 -15.29 23.11 -4.29
C LEU A 127 -14.65 21.79 -4.74
N ALA A 128 -13.96 21.79 -5.87
CA ALA A 128 -13.19 20.63 -6.34
C ALA A 128 -12.09 20.24 -5.32
N LEU A 129 -11.42 21.20 -4.70
CA LEU A 129 -10.44 20.96 -3.64
C LEU A 129 -11.10 20.31 -2.41
N ILE A 130 -12.19 20.89 -1.89
CA ILE A 130 -12.88 20.38 -0.71
C ILE A 130 -13.38 18.97 -0.95
N THR A 131 -14.00 18.72 -2.12
CA THR A 131 -14.50 17.41 -2.49
C THR A 131 -13.36 16.41 -2.71
N ALA A 132 -12.23 16.84 -3.28
CA ALA A 132 -11.05 15.99 -3.42
C ALA A 132 -10.51 15.54 -2.06
N LEU A 133 -10.38 16.42 -1.08
CA LEU A 133 -9.99 16.07 0.28
C LEU A 133 -10.95 15.06 0.92
N ALA A 134 -12.26 15.26 0.78
CA ALA A 134 -13.28 14.36 1.31
C ALA A 134 -13.23 12.99 0.63
N PHE A 135 -13.11 12.94 -0.70
CA PHE A 135 -13.05 11.69 -1.45
C PHE A 135 -11.73 10.93 -1.29
N LEU A 136 -10.61 11.62 -1.06
CA LEU A 136 -9.35 10.97 -0.69
C LEU A 136 -9.42 10.33 0.71
N CYS A 137 -10.03 11.01 1.68
CA CYS A 137 -10.30 10.44 2.99
C CYS A 137 -11.20 9.20 2.89
N LEU A 138 -12.30 9.29 2.12
CA LEU A 138 -13.23 8.19 1.85
C LEU A 138 -12.52 7.02 1.14
N PHE A 139 -11.71 7.31 0.13
CA PHE A 139 -10.88 6.32 -0.56
C PHE A 139 -9.95 5.61 0.43
N GLY A 140 -9.25 6.36 1.28
CA GLY A 140 -8.39 5.80 2.33
C GLY A 140 -9.17 4.88 3.28
N LEU A 141 -10.32 5.33 3.77
CA LEU A 141 -11.17 4.57 4.68
C LEU A 141 -11.57 3.21 4.07
N PHE A 142 -12.06 3.20 2.84
CA PHE A 142 -12.40 1.93 2.18
C PHE A 142 -11.17 1.11 1.81
N ASN A 143 -10.03 1.73 1.48
CA ASN A 143 -8.79 1.02 1.18
C ASN A 143 -8.25 0.24 2.38
N GLY A 144 -8.29 0.81 3.59
CA GLY A 144 -7.88 0.12 4.81
C GLY A 144 -8.73 -1.13 5.10
N MET A 145 -10.06 -1.02 4.97
CA MET A 145 -10.97 -2.16 5.11
C MET A 145 -10.73 -3.21 4.01
N GLN A 146 -10.61 -2.77 2.75
CA GLN A 146 -10.44 -3.64 1.58
C GLN A 146 -9.17 -4.50 1.69
N ALA A 147 -8.08 -3.95 2.21
CA ALA A 147 -6.83 -4.69 2.37
C ALA A 147 -7.00 -5.93 3.25
N VAL A 148 -7.71 -5.81 4.37
CA VAL A 148 -7.99 -6.92 5.28
C VAL A 148 -8.90 -7.97 4.63
N ILE A 149 -10.01 -7.49 4.02
CA ILE A 149 -11.02 -8.37 3.40
C ILE A 149 -10.41 -9.14 2.23
N PHE A 150 -9.63 -8.46 1.38
CA PHE A 150 -9.01 -9.07 0.21
C PHE A 150 -7.98 -10.13 0.60
N ASN A 151 -7.14 -9.88 1.61
CA ASN A 151 -6.18 -10.86 2.10
C ASN A 151 -6.88 -12.10 2.67
N THR A 152 -8.01 -11.91 3.38
CA THR A 152 -8.82 -13.01 3.90
C THR A 152 -9.47 -13.80 2.77
N LEU A 153 -10.04 -13.12 1.75
CA LEU A 153 -10.61 -13.79 0.58
C LEU A 153 -9.55 -14.60 -0.16
N MET A 154 -8.38 -14.02 -0.41
CA MET A 154 -7.26 -14.71 -1.06
C MET A 154 -6.86 -15.99 -0.30
N ALA A 155 -6.86 -15.91 1.05
CA ALA A 155 -6.54 -17.06 1.88
C ALA A 155 -7.59 -18.16 1.84
N LYS A 156 -8.84 -17.85 1.55
CA LYS A 156 -9.93 -18.81 1.42
C LYS A 156 -10.01 -19.49 0.05
N VAL A 157 -9.65 -18.77 -1.01
CA VAL A 157 -9.93 -19.23 -2.39
C VAL A 157 -8.70 -19.69 -3.16
N ILE A 158 -7.48 -19.45 -2.63
CA ILE A 158 -6.22 -19.86 -3.26
C ILE A 158 -5.40 -20.71 -2.30
N PRO A 159 -4.99 -21.91 -2.69
CA PRO A 159 -4.11 -22.77 -1.88
C PRO A 159 -2.79 -22.06 -1.52
N LEU A 160 -2.28 -22.33 -0.30
CA LEU A 160 -1.09 -21.67 0.24
C LEU A 160 0.12 -21.74 -0.71
N ARG A 161 0.32 -22.89 -1.38
CA ARG A 161 1.41 -23.15 -2.34
C ARG A 161 1.43 -22.21 -3.54
N LEU A 162 0.28 -21.63 -3.92
CA LEU A 162 0.14 -20.77 -5.12
C LEU A 162 -0.02 -19.28 -4.79
N ARG A 163 -0.30 -18.89 -3.52
CA ARG A 163 -0.55 -17.50 -3.13
C ARG A 163 0.62 -16.57 -3.45
N GLY A 164 1.84 -16.99 -3.11
CA GLY A 164 3.04 -16.20 -3.39
C GLY A 164 3.26 -15.98 -4.88
N ARG A 165 3.11 -17.04 -5.69
CA ARG A 165 3.25 -16.98 -7.15
C ARG A 165 2.19 -16.05 -7.76
N LEU A 166 0.91 -16.22 -7.38
CA LEU A 166 -0.18 -15.37 -7.86
C LEU A 166 0.05 -13.91 -7.51
N THR A 167 0.41 -13.61 -6.25
CA THR A 167 0.67 -12.25 -5.79
C THR A 167 1.85 -11.63 -6.54
N GLY A 168 2.94 -12.38 -6.76
CA GLY A 168 4.09 -11.94 -7.53
C GLY A 168 3.75 -11.57 -8.96
N PHE A 169 3.07 -12.46 -9.69
CA PHE A 169 2.64 -12.19 -11.07
C PHE A 169 1.66 -11.02 -11.15
N ARG A 170 0.70 -10.97 -10.25
CA ARG A 170 -0.28 -9.90 -10.16
C ARG A 170 0.35 -8.53 -9.94
N ASN A 171 1.28 -8.44 -8.97
CA ASN A 171 1.97 -7.20 -8.65
C ASN A 171 2.90 -6.75 -9.78
N PHE A 172 3.61 -7.68 -10.40
CA PHE A 172 4.51 -7.38 -11.51
C PHE A 172 3.74 -6.89 -12.75
N ALA A 173 2.73 -7.66 -13.19
CA ALA A 173 1.92 -7.28 -14.33
C ALA A 173 1.20 -5.93 -14.11
N ALA A 174 0.58 -5.75 -12.95
CA ALA A 174 -0.08 -4.49 -12.60
C ALA A 174 0.90 -3.31 -12.51
N GLY A 175 2.15 -3.54 -12.12
CA GLY A 175 3.16 -2.49 -12.10
C GLY A 175 3.58 -2.05 -13.48
N LEU A 176 3.77 -2.99 -14.43
CA LEU A 176 4.08 -2.68 -15.81
C LEU A 176 2.93 -1.93 -16.50
N THR A 177 1.71 -2.42 -16.34
CA THR A 177 0.53 -1.75 -16.92
C THR A 177 0.28 -0.39 -16.28
N ALA A 178 0.49 -0.24 -14.96
CA ALA A 178 0.37 1.05 -14.29
C ALA A 178 1.41 2.07 -14.81
N ALA A 179 2.63 1.65 -15.10
CA ALA A 179 3.63 2.52 -15.71
C ALA A 179 3.18 3.02 -17.09
N GLY A 180 2.71 2.11 -17.96
CA GLY A 180 2.19 2.48 -19.28
C GLY A 180 0.96 3.39 -19.21
N VAL A 181 0.01 3.07 -18.32
CA VAL A 181 -1.20 3.87 -18.10
C VAL A 181 -0.87 5.23 -17.50
N SER A 182 0.16 5.34 -16.66
CA SER A 182 0.63 6.63 -16.13
C SER A 182 1.22 7.51 -17.22
N TRP A 183 1.99 6.92 -18.14
CA TRP A 183 2.49 7.66 -19.30
C TRP A 183 1.33 8.18 -20.17
N MET A 184 0.35 7.33 -20.47
CA MET A 184 -0.84 7.74 -21.22
C MET A 184 -1.63 8.83 -20.49
N GLY A 185 -1.84 8.69 -19.19
CA GLY A 185 -2.54 9.67 -18.35
C GLY A 185 -1.86 11.04 -18.34
N GLY A 186 -0.53 11.06 -18.26
CA GLY A 186 0.23 12.30 -18.33
C GLY A 186 0.21 12.89 -19.74
N HIS A 187 0.73 12.13 -20.71
CA HIS A 187 0.98 12.65 -22.06
C HIS A 187 -0.29 12.96 -22.85
N TYR A 188 -1.28 12.07 -22.86
CA TYR A 188 -2.51 12.29 -23.64
C TYR A 188 -3.59 12.99 -22.86
N PHE A 189 -3.78 12.67 -21.59
CA PHE A 189 -4.93 13.18 -20.84
C PHE A 189 -4.60 14.54 -20.21
N VAL A 190 -3.53 14.62 -19.41
CA VAL A 190 -3.19 15.89 -18.74
C VAL A 190 -2.64 16.90 -19.73
N GLU A 191 -1.67 16.52 -20.57
CA GLU A 191 -1.08 17.41 -21.58
C GLU A 191 -2.09 17.82 -22.63
N GLY A 192 -2.87 16.87 -23.15
CA GLY A 192 -3.91 17.11 -24.15
C GLY A 192 -5.21 17.71 -23.58
N ASN A 193 -5.28 17.99 -22.29
CA ASN A 193 -6.46 18.49 -21.59
C ASN A 193 -7.76 17.72 -21.97
N LEU A 194 -7.68 16.39 -22.00
CA LEU A 194 -8.74 15.51 -22.47
C LEU A 194 -10.05 15.79 -21.71
N LEU A 195 -11.17 15.90 -22.42
CA LEU A 195 -12.50 16.23 -21.89
C LEU A 195 -12.55 17.55 -21.09
N GLY A 196 -11.63 18.49 -21.36
CA GLY A 196 -11.58 19.79 -20.68
C GLY A 196 -10.93 19.80 -19.31
N ASN A 197 -10.59 18.61 -18.76
CA ASN A 197 -9.81 18.46 -17.53
C ASN A 197 -9.05 17.14 -17.54
N GLY A 198 -7.76 17.19 -17.86
CA GLY A 198 -6.92 16.00 -18.02
C GLY A 198 -6.68 15.22 -16.73
N TYR A 199 -6.64 15.88 -15.57
CA TYR A 199 -6.55 15.18 -14.28
C TYR A 199 -7.82 14.41 -13.98
N ALA A 200 -8.99 15.03 -14.15
CA ALA A 200 -10.28 14.38 -13.97
C ALA A 200 -10.44 13.18 -14.91
N SER A 201 -10.01 13.32 -16.18
CA SER A 201 -9.96 12.23 -17.17
C SER A 201 -9.06 11.07 -16.73
N THR A 202 -7.91 11.37 -16.12
CA THR A 202 -7.00 10.36 -15.57
C THR A 202 -7.62 9.62 -14.39
N PHE A 203 -8.30 10.32 -13.49
CA PHE A 203 -9.04 9.69 -12.39
C PHE A 203 -10.24 8.87 -12.88
N LEU A 204 -10.95 9.33 -13.91
CA LEU A 204 -12.02 8.57 -14.54
C LEU A 204 -11.49 7.27 -15.16
N MET A 205 -10.36 7.30 -15.84
CA MET A 205 -9.70 6.11 -16.36
C MET A 205 -9.33 5.14 -15.22
N ALA A 206 -8.76 5.65 -14.11
CA ALA A 206 -8.46 4.85 -12.92
C ALA A 206 -9.73 4.21 -12.34
N PHE A 207 -10.83 4.96 -12.27
CA PHE A 207 -12.14 4.44 -11.85
C PHE A 207 -12.63 3.32 -12.76
N VAL A 208 -12.58 3.49 -14.07
CA VAL A 208 -13.02 2.47 -15.04
C VAL A 208 -12.19 1.20 -14.92
N LEU A 209 -10.86 1.31 -14.92
CA LEU A 209 -9.96 0.15 -14.77
C LEU A 209 -10.20 -0.60 -13.47
N THR A 210 -10.30 0.11 -12.35
CA THR A 210 -10.52 -0.52 -11.04
C THR A 210 -11.91 -1.14 -10.94
N SER A 211 -12.92 -0.55 -11.58
CA SER A 211 -14.30 -1.05 -11.59
C SER A 211 -14.43 -2.32 -12.41
N ILE A 212 -13.83 -2.37 -13.59
CA ILE A 212 -13.76 -3.60 -14.40
C ILE A 212 -13.02 -4.69 -13.59
N GLY A 213 -11.90 -4.33 -12.96
CA GLY A 213 -11.16 -5.26 -12.11
C GLY A 213 -12.04 -5.82 -10.98
N LEU A 214 -12.80 -4.98 -10.27
CA LEU A 214 -13.70 -5.43 -9.20
C LEU A 214 -14.80 -6.34 -9.72
N SER A 215 -15.38 -5.99 -10.87
CA SER A 215 -16.44 -6.81 -11.49
C SER A 215 -15.92 -8.22 -11.83
N LEU A 216 -14.67 -8.36 -12.26
CA LEU A 216 -14.06 -9.67 -12.49
C LEU A 216 -13.88 -10.49 -11.20
N LEU A 217 -13.79 -9.84 -10.04
CA LEU A 217 -13.74 -10.54 -8.76
C LEU A 217 -15.08 -11.24 -8.42
N MET A 218 -16.21 -10.79 -9.02
CA MET A 218 -17.51 -11.47 -8.89
C MET A 218 -17.48 -12.91 -9.47
N LEU A 219 -16.52 -13.21 -10.33
CA LEU A 219 -16.34 -14.55 -10.89
C LEU A 219 -15.75 -15.54 -9.88
N VAL A 220 -15.21 -15.08 -8.76
CA VAL A 220 -14.64 -15.93 -7.71
C VAL A 220 -15.74 -16.75 -7.06
N ARG A 221 -15.50 -18.04 -6.88
CA ARG A 221 -16.31 -18.93 -6.06
C ARG A 221 -15.64 -19.08 -4.70
N GLU A 222 -16.29 -18.55 -3.67
CA GLU A 222 -15.82 -18.60 -2.30
C GLU A 222 -16.48 -19.79 -1.59
N PRO A 223 -15.71 -20.82 -1.15
CA PRO A 223 -16.23 -21.93 -0.36
C PRO A 223 -16.56 -21.46 1.07
N GLU A 224 -17.52 -22.14 1.70
CA GLU A 224 -17.88 -21.85 3.08
C GLU A 224 -16.96 -22.63 4.03
N PRO A 225 -16.23 -21.98 4.96
CA PRO A 225 -15.37 -22.66 5.89
C PRO A 225 -16.20 -23.46 6.90
N PRO A 226 -15.75 -24.64 7.33
CA PRO A 226 -16.48 -25.50 8.29
C PRO A 226 -16.58 -24.87 9.67
N THR A 227 -15.63 -24.01 10.04
CA THR A 227 -15.63 -23.31 11.32
C THR A 227 -15.48 -21.81 11.16
N ILE A 228 -16.17 -21.04 12.02
CA ILE A 228 -16.05 -19.58 12.10
C ILE A 228 -15.39 -19.22 13.43
N ARG A 229 -14.37 -18.38 13.42
CA ARG A 229 -13.72 -17.91 14.64
C ARG A 229 -14.66 -17.00 15.45
N ALA A 230 -14.70 -17.23 16.75
CA ALA A 230 -15.38 -16.33 17.69
C ALA A 230 -14.67 -14.98 17.75
N ARG A 231 -15.43 -13.92 17.98
CA ARG A 231 -14.96 -12.53 18.02
C ARG A 231 -13.93 -12.34 19.13
N ALA A 232 -12.69 -12.01 18.79
CA ALA A 232 -11.62 -11.77 19.76
C ALA A 232 -11.79 -10.38 20.42
N LYS A 233 -11.64 -10.31 21.78
CA LYS A 233 -11.63 -9.04 22.52
C LYS A 233 -10.27 -8.36 22.36
N LEU A 234 -10.22 -7.26 21.60
CA LEU A 234 -9.00 -6.47 21.30
C LEU A 234 -8.37 -5.80 22.55
N GLY A 235 -9.18 -5.40 23.53
CA GLY A 235 -8.72 -4.56 24.64
C GLY A 235 -7.67 -5.18 25.60
N GLY A 236 -7.64 -6.51 25.74
CA GLY A 236 -6.65 -7.19 26.58
C GLY A 236 -5.25 -7.21 25.98
N ARG A 237 -5.16 -7.37 24.67
CA ARG A 237 -3.89 -7.54 23.95
C ARG A 237 -3.05 -6.26 23.85
N LEU A 238 -3.68 -5.07 23.87
CA LEU A 238 -2.95 -3.80 23.83
C LEU A 238 -2.07 -3.57 25.08
N ARG A 239 -2.46 -4.13 26.22
CA ARG A 239 -1.69 -4.06 27.47
C ARG A 239 -0.41 -4.90 27.45
N GLU A 240 -0.32 -5.88 26.55
CA GLU A 240 0.84 -6.76 26.41
C GLU A 240 1.97 -6.14 25.58
N ILE A 241 1.68 -5.08 24.79
CA ILE A 241 2.65 -4.43 23.88
C ILE A 241 3.91 -3.95 24.63
N PRO A 242 3.83 -3.21 25.74
CA PRO A 242 5.04 -2.76 26.44
C PRO A 242 5.91 -3.91 26.98
N ALA A 243 5.30 -5.00 27.43
CA ALA A 243 6.02 -6.18 27.89
C ALA A 243 6.72 -6.89 26.71
N MET A 244 6.05 -7.03 25.58
CA MET A 244 6.63 -7.61 24.34
C MET A 244 7.83 -6.81 23.84
N LEU A 245 7.76 -5.48 23.86
CA LEU A 245 8.86 -4.60 23.40
C LEU A 245 10.06 -4.63 24.35
N ARG A 246 9.82 -4.78 25.66
CA ARG A 246 10.90 -4.92 26.65
C ARG A 246 11.58 -6.29 26.57
N ALA A 247 10.81 -7.34 26.23
CA ALA A 247 11.31 -8.70 26.10
C ALA A 247 12.22 -8.89 24.86
N ASP A 248 11.97 -8.15 23.76
CA ASP A 248 12.79 -8.22 22.54
C ASP A 248 13.26 -6.81 22.08
N PRO A 249 14.43 -6.34 22.58
CA PRO A 249 14.98 -5.04 22.19
C PRO A 249 15.29 -4.92 20.69
N ALA A 250 15.58 -6.03 19.98
CA ALA A 250 15.81 -5.98 18.53
C ALA A 250 14.50 -5.74 17.76
N LEU A 251 13.40 -6.33 18.21
CA LEU A 251 12.06 -6.04 17.67
C LEU A 251 11.69 -4.57 17.92
N ALA A 252 11.97 -4.04 19.12
CA ALA A 252 11.72 -2.62 19.42
C ALA A 252 12.52 -1.68 18.50
N ARG A 253 13.81 -1.96 18.29
CA ARG A 253 14.66 -1.20 17.34
C ARG A 253 14.15 -1.29 15.92
N PHE A 254 13.70 -2.47 15.48
CA PHE A 254 13.07 -2.63 14.16
C PHE A 254 11.82 -1.75 14.02
N TYR A 255 10.93 -1.71 15.02
CA TYR A 255 9.76 -0.82 14.96
C TYR A 255 10.13 0.66 14.88
N ILE A 256 11.18 1.10 15.60
CA ILE A 256 11.69 2.47 15.52
C ILE A 256 12.22 2.73 14.09
N ALA A 257 13.04 1.83 13.54
CA ALA A 257 13.56 1.98 12.19
C ALA A 257 12.44 2.04 11.14
N ALA A 258 11.43 1.16 11.25
CA ALA A 258 10.27 1.15 10.36
C ALA A 258 9.42 2.41 10.48
N ALA A 259 9.20 2.92 11.69
CA ALA A 259 8.47 4.16 11.94
C ALA A 259 9.23 5.38 11.38
N LEU A 260 10.55 5.45 11.56
CA LEU A 260 11.39 6.51 10.97
C LEU A 260 11.34 6.46 9.44
N ALA A 261 11.50 5.28 8.82
CA ALA A 261 11.40 5.15 7.38
C ALA A 261 10.00 5.52 6.86
N ALA A 262 8.94 5.13 7.59
CA ALA A 262 7.58 5.53 7.28
C ALA A 262 7.37 7.05 7.42
N LEU A 263 7.98 7.70 8.40
CA LEU A 263 7.98 9.17 8.54
C LEU A 263 8.70 9.84 7.36
N GLY A 264 9.74 9.21 6.79
CA GLY A 264 10.42 9.68 5.57
C GLY A 264 9.47 9.85 4.37
N THR A 265 8.29 9.20 4.37
CA THR A 265 7.25 9.42 3.35
C THR A 265 6.70 10.85 3.33
N MET A 266 7.02 11.69 4.32
CA MET A 266 6.63 13.11 4.36
C MET A 266 7.05 13.89 3.11
N ALA A 267 8.17 13.51 2.50
CA ALA A 267 8.70 14.18 1.30
C ALA A 267 8.03 13.70 -0.01
N VAL A 268 7.42 12.51 0.01
CA VAL A 268 6.94 11.82 -1.19
C VAL A 268 5.98 12.63 -2.05
N PRO A 269 4.93 13.29 -1.49
CA PRO A 269 4.00 14.10 -2.29
C PRO A 269 4.63 15.33 -2.93
N PHE A 270 5.78 15.76 -2.43
CA PHE A 270 6.43 17.01 -2.82
C PHE A 270 7.55 16.82 -3.85
N TYR A 271 7.97 15.57 -4.12
CA TYR A 271 8.98 15.29 -5.15
C TYR A 271 8.56 15.80 -6.52
N ILE A 272 7.31 15.59 -6.90
CA ILE A 272 6.80 16.02 -8.20
C ILE A 272 6.64 17.55 -8.28
N LEU A 273 6.26 18.19 -7.19
CA LEU A 273 6.12 19.66 -7.15
C LEU A 273 7.49 20.31 -7.33
N PHE A 274 8.49 19.84 -6.60
CA PHE A 274 9.86 20.33 -6.72
C PHE A 274 10.47 20.07 -8.10
N ALA A 275 10.22 18.88 -8.68
CA ALA A 275 10.61 18.61 -10.06
C ALA A 275 9.93 19.58 -11.03
N GLY A 276 8.64 19.86 -10.80
CA GLY A 276 7.87 20.82 -11.59
C GLY A 276 8.39 22.25 -11.54
N GLU A 277 8.94 22.70 -10.39
CA GLU A 277 9.63 24.00 -10.29
C GLU A 277 10.87 24.09 -11.18
N ARG A 278 11.54 22.97 -11.43
CA ARG A 278 12.79 22.89 -12.20
C ARG A 278 12.58 22.80 -13.71
N ILE A 279 11.64 21.94 -14.13
CA ILE A 279 11.45 21.59 -15.56
C ILE A 279 10.02 21.85 -16.06
N GLY A 280 9.16 22.45 -15.25
CA GLY A 280 7.75 22.66 -15.55
C GLY A 280 6.88 21.45 -15.17
N LEU A 281 5.72 21.74 -14.59
CA LEU A 281 4.73 20.73 -14.18
C LEU A 281 3.74 20.49 -15.35
N SER A 282 4.22 19.85 -16.42
CA SER A 282 3.38 19.46 -17.55
C SER A 282 2.83 18.04 -17.42
N GLY A 283 1.84 17.71 -18.25
CA GLY A 283 1.33 16.33 -18.32
C GLY A 283 2.42 15.34 -18.74
N THR A 284 3.28 15.72 -19.65
CA THR A 284 4.44 14.92 -20.10
C THR A 284 5.41 14.67 -18.93
N THR A 285 5.71 15.70 -18.13
CA THR A 285 6.54 15.56 -16.91
C THR A 285 5.92 14.55 -15.94
N LEU A 286 4.61 14.68 -15.65
CA LEU A 286 3.88 13.75 -14.78
C LEU A 286 3.95 12.33 -15.32
N GLY A 287 3.70 12.14 -16.61
CA GLY A 287 3.71 10.82 -17.26
C GLY A 287 5.07 10.15 -17.18
N ILE A 288 6.15 10.84 -17.56
CA ILE A 288 7.52 10.30 -17.56
C ILE A 288 7.98 9.96 -16.14
N LEU A 289 7.83 10.88 -15.19
CA LEU A 289 8.31 10.68 -13.82
C LEU A 289 7.49 9.60 -13.08
N SER A 290 6.16 9.52 -13.30
CA SER A 290 5.34 8.44 -12.79
C SER A 290 5.74 7.09 -13.36
N THR A 291 5.97 7.03 -14.66
CA THR A 291 6.40 5.81 -15.35
C THR A 291 7.73 5.32 -14.81
N ALA A 292 8.72 6.21 -14.69
CA ALA A 292 10.03 5.89 -14.14
C ALA A 292 9.92 5.34 -12.71
N PHE A 293 9.12 6.00 -11.86
CA PHE A 293 8.89 5.57 -10.49
C PHE A 293 8.24 4.19 -10.42
N LEU A 294 7.10 3.97 -11.09
CA LEU A 294 6.32 2.74 -11.03
C LEU A 294 7.04 1.55 -11.69
N LEU A 295 7.72 1.80 -12.82
CA LEU A 295 8.48 0.78 -13.50
C LEU A 295 9.67 0.32 -12.64
N ALA A 296 10.42 1.26 -12.09
CA ALA A 296 11.55 0.93 -11.22
C ALA A 296 11.10 0.25 -9.92
N GLN A 297 10.01 0.72 -9.29
CA GLN A 297 9.41 0.06 -8.13
C GLN A 297 9.07 -1.41 -8.43
N THR A 298 8.52 -1.67 -9.61
CA THR A 298 8.09 -3.00 -10.03
C THR A 298 9.27 -3.91 -10.33
N CYS A 299 10.22 -3.45 -11.14
CA CYS A 299 11.39 -4.23 -11.54
C CYS A 299 12.35 -4.47 -10.37
N ALA A 300 12.56 -3.46 -9.52
CA ALA A 300 13.44 -3.58 -8.35
C ALA A 300 12.93 -4.60 -7.33
N ASN A 301 11.60 -4.87 -7.25
CA ASN A 301 11.09 -5.91 -6.36
C ASN A 301 11.64 -7.30 -6.66
N LEU A 302 11.99 -7.61 -7.93
CA LEU A 302 12.67 -8.87 -8.30
C LEU A 302 14.09 -8.92 -7.74
N ALA A 303 14.82 -7.80 -7.83
CA ALA A 303 16.17 -7.70 -7.28
C ALA A 303 16.14 -7.76 -5.75
N TRP A 304 15.21 -7.04 -5.11
CA TRP A 304 15.03 -7.06 -3.67
C TRP A 304 14.66 -8.43 -3.14
N GLY A 305 13.79 -9.17 -3.85
CA GLY A 305 13.48 -10.56 -3.51
C GLY A 305 14.71 -11.45 -3.53
N SER A 306 15.50 -11.41 -4.62
CA SER A 306 16.74 -12.18 -4.74
C SER A 306 17.78 -11.81 -3.66
N LEU A 307 17.87 -10.52 -3.32
CA LEU A 307 18.75 -10.02 -2.27
C LEU A 307 18.28 -10.51 -0.88
N ALA A 308 16.96 -10.51 -0.65
CA ALA A 308 16.35 -11.01 0.57
C ALA A 308 16.62 -12.51 0.79
N ASP A 309 16.48 -13.30 -0.27
CA ASP A 309 16.73 -14.73 -0.21
C ASP A 309 18.19 -15.05 0.15
N ARG A 310 19.13 -14.29 -0.40
CA ARG A 310 20.56 -14.51 -0.25
C ARG A 310 21.13 -13.94 1.05
N PHE A 311 20.73 -12.73 1.42
CA PHE A 311 21.35 -11.97 2.52
C PHE A 311 20.40 -11.61 3.67
N GLY A 312 19.12 -11.89 3.53
CA GLY A 312 18.07 -11.55 4.51
C GLY A 312 17.41 -10.21 4.26
N ASN A 313 16.22 -10.06 4.87
CA ASN A 313 15.38 -8.86 4.68
C ASN A 313 15.95 -7.60 5.34
N ARG A 314 16.82 -7.75 6.37
CA ARG A 314 17.53 -6.64 7.01
C ARG A 314 18.40 -5.87 6.00
N ILE A 315 19.16 -6.57 5.16
CA ILE A 315 20.00 -5.94 4.13
C ILE A 315 19.14 -5.23 3.08
N VAL A 316 18.02 -5.84 2.70
CA VAL A 316 17.06 -5.19 1.77
C VAL A 316 16.53 -3.89 2.37
N PHE A 317 16.15 -3.86 3.65
CA PHE A 317 15.70 -2.64 4.31
C PHE A 317 16.79 -1.55 4.26
N ILE A 318 18.01 -1.87 4.69
CA ILE A 318 19.14 -0.92 4.72
C ILE A 318 19.42 -0.38 3.32
N SER A 319 19.55 -1.26 2.33
CA SER A 319 19.89 -0.89 0.95
C SER A 319 18.78 -0.07 0.28
N SER A 320 17.52 -0.45 0.48
CA SER A 320 16.38 0.23 -0.15
C SER A 320 16.09 1.59 0.46
N VAL A 321 16.14 1.71 1.79
CA VAL A 321 15.98 3.01 2.49
C VAL A 321 17.19 3.91 2.20
N GLY A 322 18.40 3.34 2.14
CA GLY A 322 19.60 4.05 1.70
C GLY A 322 19.49 4.58 0.27
N LEU A 323 19.03 3.74 -0.68
CA LEU A 323 18.78 4.18 -2.06
C LEU A 323 17.74 5.29 -2.13
N TRP A 324 16.67 5.19 -1.33
CA TRP A 324 15.66 6.23 -1.23
C TRP A 324 16.25 7.54 -0.72
N ALA A 325 17.05 7.52 0.35
CA ALA A 325 17.73 8.71 0.87
C ALA A 325 18.69 9.33 -0.16
N VAL A 326 19.53 8.51 -0.81
CA VAL A 326 20.45 8.98 -1.87
C VAL A 326 19.70 9.59 -3.05
N SER A 327 18.58 8.98 -3.49
CA SER A 327 17.74 9.54 -4.54
C SER A 327 17.11 10.87 -4.13
N THR A 328 16.72 11.03 -2.84
CA THR A 328 16.23 12.31 -2.32
C THR A 328 17.34 13.38 -2.31
N VAL A 329 18.59 12.99 -2.00
CA VAL A 329 19.75 13.91 -2.12
C VAL A 329 19.97 14.30 -3.57
N ALA A 330 19.98 13.32 -4.50
CA ALA A 330 20.18 13.56 -5.92
C ALA A 330 19.11 14.50 -6.50
N LEU A 331 17.86 14.42 -6.00
CA LEU A 331 16.78 15.33 -6.41
C LEU A 331 17.14 16.81 -6.21
N LEU A 332 17.85 17.14 -5.14
CA LEU A 332 18.26 18.53 -4.83
C LEU A 332 19.19 19.14 -5.87
N PHE A 333 19.95 18.31 -6.58
CA PHE A 333 20.98 18.75 -7.54
C PHE A 333 20.60 18.52 -9.00
N THR A 334 19.48 17.85 -9.26
CA THR A 334 19.07 17.49 -10.63
C THR A 334 18.15 18.54 -11.23
N HIS A 335 18.40 18.96 -12.49
CA HIS A 335 17.68 20.06 -13.13
C HIS A 335 17.17 19.70 -14.54
N ASP A 336 17.38 18.47 -15.00
CA ASP A 336 17.00 18.01 -16.33
C ASP A 336 16.05 16.81 -16.25
N MET A 337 15.29 16.58 -17.33
CA MET A 337 14.27 15.54 -17.39
C MET A 337 14.84 14.14 -17.20
N ILE A 338 15.99 13.85 -17.82
CA ILE A 338 16.58 12.49 -17.76
C ILE A 338 17.10 12.21 -16.36
N GLY A 339 17.81 13.15 -15.76
CA GLY A 339 18.28 13.06 -14.39
C GLY A 339 17.13 12.90 -13.39
N LEU A 340 16.05 13.69 -13.54
CA LEU A 340 14.86 13.55 -12.70
C LEU A 340 14.17 12.20 -12.91
N ALA A 341 14.09 11.67 -14.13
CA ALA A 341 13.54 10.34 -14.37
C ALA A 341 14.37 9.25 -13.66
N LEU A 342 15.70 9.34 -13.67
CA LEU A 342 16.59 8.44 -12.94
C LEU A 342 16.40 8.56 -11.42
N VAL A 343 16.26 9.79 -10.91
CA VAL A 343 15.96 10.04 -9.49
C VAL A 343 14.62 9.40 -9.12
N PHE A 344 13.55 9.61 -9.89
CA PHE A 344 12.25 9.02 -9.63
C PHE A 344 12.29 7.48 -9.73
N ALA A 345 13.11 6.92 -10.61
CA ALA A 345 13.36 5.48 -10.64
C ALA A 345 14.02 5.00 -9.34
N GLY A 346 15.04 5.72 -8.84
CA GLY A 346 15.66 5.41 -7.55
C GLY A 346 14.71 5.53 -6.36
N LEU A 347 13.86 6.57 -6.35
CA LEU A 347 12.80 6.75 -5.35
C LEU A 347 11.81 5.58 -5.37
N GLY A 348 11.36 5.17 -6.56
CA GLY A 348 10.44 4.04 -6.73
C GLY A 348 11.06 2.72 -6.27
N ALA A 349 12.28 2.43 -6.69
CA ALA A 349 13.02 1.24 -6.29
C ALA A 349 13.25 1.20 -4.76
N GLY A 350 13.66 2.32 -4.16
CA GLY A 350 13.88 2.43 -2.72
C GLY A 350 12.60 2.21 -1.91
N GLN A 351 11.51 2.89 -2.26
CA GLN A 351 10.22 2.72 -1.57
C GLN A 351 9.64 1.30 -1.75
N GLY A 352 9.80 0.69 -2.94
CA GLY A 352 9.37 -0.68 -3.17
C GLY A 352 10.10 -1.68 -2.28
N GLY A 353 11.43 -1.52 -2.14
CA GLY A 353 12.23 -2.36 -1.26
C GLY A 353 11.91 -2.17 0.22
N PHE A 354 11.67 -0.93 0.67
CA PHE A 354 11.20 -0.65 2.03
C PHE A 354 9.87 -1.35 2.31
N GLN A 355 8.87 -1.20 1.44
CA GLN A 355 7.56 -1.83 1.63
C GLN A 355 7.66 -3.36 1.71
N ASN A 356 8.47 -3.97 0.84
CA ASN A 356 8.68 -5.41 0.80
C ASN A 356 9.41 -5.91 2.05
N SER A 357 10.55 -5.30 2.39
CA SER A 357 11.35 -5.70 3.56
C SER A 357 10.60 -5.51 4.87
N ASN A 358 9.86 -4.40 5.03
CA ASN A 358 9.08 -4.10 6.22
C ASN A 358 8.03 -5.18 6.53
N GLN A 359 7.35 -5.70 5.50
CA GLN A 359 6.36 -6.77 5.63
C GLN A 359 7.00 -8.13 5.93
N ASN A 360 8.21 -8.38 5.43
CA ASN A 360 8.86 -9.69 5.55
C ASN A 360 9.68 -9.84 6.84
N ILE A 361 10.36 -8.78 7.30
CA ILE A 361 11.18 -8.81 8.52
C ILE A 361 10.35 -9.20 9.73
N ILE A 362 9.14 -8.68 9.88
CA ILE A 362 8.28 -8.95 11.04
C ILE A 362 7.93 -10.43 11.19
N VAL A 363 7.85 -11.16 10.08
CA VAL A 363 7.56 -12.60 10.08
C VAL A 363 8.77 -13.41 10.55
N GLU A 364 9.97 -12.85 10.46
CA GLU A 364 11.22 -13.49 10.89
C GLU A 364 11.47 -13.39 12.41
N PHE A 365 10.80 -12.45 13.11
CA PHE A 365 10.88 -12.32 14.56
C PHE A 365 10.00 -13.32 15.31
N GLY A 366 10.55 -13.94 16.36
CA GLY A 366 9.89 -14.69 17.43
C GLY A 366 8.98 -15.87 17.04
N ALA A 367 8.13 -16.29 17.98
CA ALA A 367 7.22 -17.42 17.84
C ALA A 367 6.01 -17.08 16.95
N ARG A 368 5.38 -18.13 16.37
CA ARG A 368 4.23 -17.96 15.45
C ARG A 368 3.00 -17.42 16.15
N ASP A 369 2.82 -17.70 17.43
CA ASP A 369 1.62 -17.37 18.19
C ASP A 369 1.43 -15.85 18.37
N ASP A 370 2.54 -15.10 18.52
CA ASP A 370 2.51 -13.64 18.69
C ASP A 370 2.57 -12.85 17.35
N LEU A 371 2.75 -13.55 16.24
CA LEU A 371 2.90 -12.91 14.92
C LEU A 371 1.77 -11.94 14.56
N PRO A 372 0.48 -12.24 14.78
CA PRO A 372 -0.61 -11.31 14.47
C PRO A 372 -0.49 -9.99 15.26
N MET A 373 -0.09 -10.07 16.54
CA MET A 373 0.09 -8.87 17.38
C MET A 373 1.26 -8.03 16.89
N ARG A 374 2.38 -8.65 16.53
CA ARG A 374 3.57 -7.96 16.01
C ARG A 374 3.27 -7.23 14.71
N ILE A 375 2.55 -7.89 13.78
CA ILE A 375 2.11 -7.25 12.54
C ILE A 375 1.18 -6.07 12.83
N ALA A 376 0.26 -6.21 13.78
CA ALA A 376 -0.66 -5.14 14.14
C ALA A 376 0.08 -3.91 14.70
N VAL A 377 1.06 -4.12 15.59
CA VAL A 377 1.89 -3.04 16.16
C VAL A 377 2.70 -2.34 15.07
N LEU A 378 3.35 -3.11 14.19
CA LEU A 378 4.12 -2.57 13.06
C LEU A 378 3.24 -1.71 12.16
N ASN A 379 2.09 -2.25 11.73
CA ASN A 379 1.17 -1.55 10.84
C ASN A 379 0.61 -0.29 11.49
N THR A 380 0.29 -0.32 12.77
CA THR A 380 -0.20 0.87 13.50
C THR A 380 0.89 1.95 13.56
N ALA A 381 2.11 1.59 13.93
CA ALA A 381 3.22 2.54 14.04
C ALA A 381 3.56 3.16 12.66
N THR A 382 3.70 2.34 11.63
CA THR A 382 4.03 2.83 10.28
C THR A 382 2.88 3.64 9.66
N SER A 383 1.63 3.20 9.81
CA SER A 383 0.47 3.92 9.27
C SER A 383 0.25 5.27 9.94
N LEU A 384 0.50 5.37 11.25
CA LEU A 384 0.44 6.64 11.96
C LEU A 384 1.49 7.63 11.42
N MET A 385 2.73 7.17 11.19
CA MET A 385 3.78 7.99 10.59
C MET A 385 3.46 8.38 9.15
N MET A 386 2.86 7.49 8.36
CA MET A 386 2.39 7.78 7.01
C MET A 386 1.21 8.77 6.98
N ALA A 387 0.40 8.84 8.03
CA ALA A 387 -0.67 9.83 8.15
C ALA A 387 -0.13 11.21 8.59
N VAL A 388 0.78 11.24 9.57
CA VAL A 388 1.36 12.48 10.11
C VAL A 388 2.42 13.06 9.16
N GLY A 389 3.20 12.20 8.50
CA GLY A 389 4.32 12.61 7.65
C GLY A 389 3.96 13.65 6.59
N PRO A 390 3.02 13.39 5.66
CA PRO A 390 2.64 14.36 4.63
C PRO A 390 2.14 15.69 5.17
N LEU A 391 1.44 15.69 6.32
CA LEU A 391 0.99 16.92 6.97
C LEU A 391 2.18 17.74 7.46
N MET A 392 3.13 17.10 8.16
CA MET A 392 4.38 17.75 8.56
C MET A 392 5.15 18.25 7.34
N GLY A 393 5.22 17.42 6.27
CA GLY A 393 5.87 17.79 5.02
C GLY A 393 5.28 19.04 4.39
N GLY A 394 3.95 19.15 4.36
CA GLY A 394 3.25 20.34 3.84
C GLY A 394 3.50 21.59 4.68
N LEU A 395 3.56 21.45 6.01
CA LEU A 395 3.91 22.57 6.91
C LEU A 395 5.35 23.05 6.71
N ILE A 396 6.30 22.12 6.60
CA ILE A 396 7.73 22.45 6.40
C ILE A 396 7.94 23.07 5.00
N ALA A 397 7.35 22.49 3.95
CA ALA A 397 7.47 23.00 2.59
C ALA A 397 6.93 24.43 2.49
N ARG A 398 5.74 24.68 3.05
CA ARG A 398 5.10 26.00 3.05
C ARG A 398 5.83 27.01 3.94
N GLY A 399 6.28 26.60 5.13
CA GLY A 399 6.85 27.51 6.13
C GLY A 399 8.34 27.81 5.94
N LEU A 400 9.06 26.90 5.30
CA LEU A 400 10.50 27.01 5.08
C LEU A 400 10.85 26.87 3.60
N SER A 401 10.98 25.64 3.09
CA SER A 401 11.27 25.34 1.68
C SER A 401 11.18 23.83 1.40
N PHE A 402 11.12 23.43 0.13
CA PHE A 402 11.29 22.02 -0.27
C PHE A 402 12.67 21.46 0.12
N SER A 403 13.73 22.28 0.01
CA SER A 403 15.07 21.84 0.42
C SER A 403 15.16 21.51 1.91
N ALA A 404 14.51 22.30 2.77
CA ALA A 404 14.42 22.01 4.20
C ALA A 404 13.63 20.72 4.47
N LEU A 405 12.50 20.53 3.79
CA LEU A 405 11.69 19.30 3.88
C LEU A 405 12.52 18.08 3.49
N PHE A 406 13.21 18.12 2.34
CA PHE A 406 14.01 16.99 1.87
C PHE A 406 15.20 16.72 2.78
N SER A 407 15.88 17.75 3.27
CA SER A 407 16.96 17.60 4.25
C SER A 407 16.46 16.90 5.53
N PHE A 408 15.29 17.29 6.04
CA PHE A 408 14.69 16.65 7.20
C PHE A 408 14.33 15.19 6.90
N SER A 409 13.73 14.91 5.74
CA SER A 409 13.42 13.54 5.30
C SER A 409 14.69 12.68 5.18
N ILE A 410 15.78 13.22 4.63
CA ILE A 410 17.08 12.52 4.52
C ILE A 410 17.62 12.17 5.91
N VAL A 411 17.58 13.09 6.88
CA VAL A 411 18.00 12.84 8.26
C VAL A 411 17.18 11.73 8.90
N VAL A 412 15.87 11.73 8.71
CA VAL A 412 14.97 10.69 9.24
C VAL A 412 15.24 9.34 8.59
N LEU A 413 15.42 9.29 7.26
CA LEU A 413 15.78 8.06 6.53
C LEU A 413 17.17 7.53 6.94
N ALA A 414 18.14 8.42 7.13
CA ALA A 414 19.45 8.05 7.65
C ALA A 414 19.34 7.48 9.08
N GLY A 415 18.54 8.09 9.94
CA GLY A 415 18.20 7.57 11.26
C GLY A 415 17.59 6.17 11.23
N ALA A 416 16.69 5.90 10.26
CA ALA A 416 16.12 4.58 10.05
C ALA A 416 17.18 3.55 9.67
N VAL A 417 18.08 3.90 8.74
CA VAL A 417 19.21 3.04 8.32
C VAL A 417 20.16 2.77 9.49
N ILE A 418 20.58 3.81 10.21
CA ILE A 418 21.47 3.69 11.39
C ILE A 418 20.83 2.79 12.45
N THR A 419 19.54 3.02 12.76
CA THR A 419 18.83 2.19 13.75
C THR A 419 18.79 0.73 13.30
N MET A 420 18.58 0.48 12.00
CA MET A 420 18.53 -0.88 11.46
C MET A 420 19.90 -1.59 11.51
N PHE A 421 21.02 -0.88 11.49
CA PHE A 421 22.34 -1.48 11.73
C PHE A 421 22.49 -2.10 13.12
N PHE A 422 21.75 -1.61 14.12
CA PHE A 422 21.73 -2.17 15.48
C PHE A 422 20.69 -3.26 15.70
N VAL A 423 19.97 -3.66 14.65
CA VAL A 423 19.06 -4.80 14.67
C VAL A 423 19.82 -6.03 14.19
N ASP A 424 19.93 -7.06 15.03
CA ASP A 424 20.53 -8.34 14.63
C ASP A 424 19.69 -9.01 13.55
N GLU A 425 20.34 -9.77 12.65
CA GLU A 425 19.63 -10.54 11.60
C GLU A 425 18.73 -11.60 12.23
N PRO A 426 17.38 -11.48 12.10
CA PRO A 426 16.46 -12.37 12.80
C PRO A 426 16.61 -13.84 12.40
N ARG A 427 16.99 -14.12 11.14
CA ARG A 427 17.23 -15.48 10.64
C ARG A 427 18.36 -16.20 11.36
N LYS A 428 19.39 -15.47 11.81
CA LYS A 428 20.52 -16.06 12.54
C LYS A 428 20.11 -16.49 13.96
N ARG A 429 19.20 -15.74 14.61
CA ARG A 429 18.67 -16.08 15.94
C ARG A 429 17.84 -17.37 15.96
N ARG A 430 17.17 -17.71 14.85
CA ARG A 430 16.40 -18.98 14.73
C ARG A 430 17.27 -20.23 14.56
N LYS A 431 18.54 -20.07 14.19
CA LYS A 431 19.46 -21.19 13.95
C LYS A 431 20.30 -21.55 15.17
N THR A 432 20.28 -20.74 16.23
CA THR A 432 20.88 -21.06 17.52
C THR A 432 19.83 -21.77 18.36
N PRO A 433 20.05 -23.04 18.76
CA PRO A 433 19.12 -23.85 19.55
C PRO A 433 18.92 -23.26 20.93
#